data_063e87177d5636f09fef34eda882788a
#
_entry.id   063e87177d5636f09fef34eda882788a
#
_cell.length_a   1.000
_cell.length_b   1.000
_cell.length_c   1.000
_cell.angle_alpha   90.00
_cell.angle_beta   90.00
_cell.angle_gamma   90.00
#
_symmetry.space_group_name_H-M   'P 1'
#
loop_
_entity.id
_entity.type
_entity.pdbx_description
1 polymer ?
#
loop_
_entity_poly.entity_id
_entity_poly.type
_entity_poly.pdbx_seq_one_letter_code
_entity_poly.pdbx_strand_id
1 'polypeptide(L)'
;MKRLLFVSLLTIPGLFLNAAQASTYQEQVYLARDRVLPALVHIQPVVEDYRTGELKKQAVVGSGVIFHPDGYVVTNYHVAGKAKRIYCTLSDREQLPADYIGGDPSTDVAVLKLRLEGYHGTIHVAELGDSDSIQVGQQVLAMGSPLALARSVSAGVISTKDRYFSDEYRLPSGEKTGRFNLWIQTDAAINFGNSGGPLVDLNGRVIGINSRATFMANNLGFAIPINVVKQATQAILKDGHVTRSWIGVTAQALQEMENYFGTDRNRGVLIASLDPGSPAAEAGLAAGDVILEIDGRPVSARFVEELPAFYNAIASRPPGTAISLKVQRGDQERVVNLETRPLGQLQGEDYECSEWGLTVRDITRQMQIANQLRDSTGVFVTGVKRLGPADLGGLNQGDVIQLVDRAPMDNLDAFKTRYEALRSAGTKKIMLTVRRAGATRIAIINLEQRGEEQPHE
;
A
#
# COMPACT_ATOMS: atom_id res chain seq x y z
N MET A 1 -2.41 85.19 52.00
CA MET A 1 -3.18 83.94 51.82
C MET A 1 -2.59 83.19 50.63
N LYS A 2 -1.71 82.19 50.86
CA LYS A 2 -1.13 81.32 49.79
C LYS A 2 -1.87 79.98 49.86
N ARG A 3 -2.55 79.61 48.77
CA ARG A 3 -3.14 78.27 48.61
C ARG A 3 -2.09 77.32 48.03
N LEU A 4 -1.74 76.30 48.80
CA LEU A 4 -0.97 75.14 48.35
C LEU A 4 -1.92 74.21 47.60
N LEU A 5 -1.55 73.90 46.30
CA LEU A 5 -2.16 72.78 45.54
C LEU A 5 -1.38 71.52 45.86
N PHE A 6 -2.05 70.53 46.45
CA PHE A 6 -1.54 69.17 46.56
C PHE A 6 -1.84 68.44 45.26
N VAL A 7 -0.82 68.06 44.46
CA VAL A 7 -0.93 67.15 43.34
C VAL A 7 -0.70 65.75 43.82
N SER A 8 -1.78 64.95 43.88
CA SER A 8 -1.74 63.51 44.19
C SER A 8 -1.28 62.74 42.97
N LEU A 9 -0.07 62.12 43.06
CA LEU A 9 0.44 61.20 42.03
C LEU A 9 -0.25 59.82 42.24
N LEU A 10 -1.18 59.49 41.36
CA LEU A 10 -1.71 58.11 41.24
C LEU A 10 -0.70 57.23 40.55
N THR A 11 -0.04 56.34 41.27
CA THR A 11 0.78 55.28 40.69
C THR A 11 -0.15 54.17 40.20
N ILE A 12 -0.29 54.02 38.89
CA ILE A 12 -0.93 52.89 38.23
C ILE A 12 0.04 51.70 38.33
N PRO A 13 -0.32 50.56 39.01
CA PRO A 13 0.52 49.39 38.94
C PRO A 13 0.55 48.87 37.49
N GLY A 14 1.72 48.85 36.88
CA GLY A 14 1.93 48.29 35.54
C GLY A 14 1.53 46.82 35.52
N LEU A 15 0.45 46.50 34.82
CA LEU A 15 0.16 45.14 34.36
C LEU A 15 1.29 44.76 33.40
N PHE A 16 2.27 43.99 33.86
CA PHE A 16 3.13 43.22 32.99
C PHE A 16 2.29 42.10 32.36
N LEU A 17 1.64 42.41 31.25
CA LEU A 17 1.19 41.38 30.33
C LEU A 17 2.46 40.67 29.81
N ASN A 18 2.72 39.47 30.33
CA ASN A 18 3.58 38.50 29.65
C ASN A 18 2.92 38.17 28.30
N ALA A 19 3.20 38.97 27.29
CA ALA A 19 2.96 38.59 25.89
C ALA A 19 3.84 37.36 25.65
N ALA A 20 3.25 36.18 25.69
CA ALA A 20 3.91 34.99 25.13
C ALA A 20 4.32 35.34 23.70
N GLN A 21 5.61 35.52 23.47
CA GLN A 21 6.14 35.83 22.16
C GLN A 21 5.74 34.67 21.26
N ALA A 22 4.85 34.89 20.28
CA ALA A 22 4.50 33.89 19.29
C ALA A 22 5.80 33.48 18.57
N SER A 23 6.12 32.18 18.60
CA SER A 23 7.30 31.68 17.93
C SER A 23 7.24 31.98 16.43
N THR A 24 8.34 32.40 15.82
CA THR A 24 8.41 32.62 14.39
C THR A 24 8.20 31.29 13.64
N TYR A 25 7.73 31.35 12.39
CA TYR A 25 7.61 30.15 11.55
C TYR A 25 8.89 29.33 11.52
N GLN A 26 10.04 29.99 11.39
CA GLN A 26 11.36 29.34 11.37
C GLN A 26 11.65 28.58 12.68
N GLU A 27 11.30 29.16 13.83
CA GLU A 27 11.46 28.48 15.13
C GLU A 27 10.55 27.27 15.24
N GLN A 28 9.30 27.36 14.75
CA GLN A 28 8.37 26.23 14.75
C GLN A 28 8.89 25.08 13.86
N VAL A 29 9.43 25.39 12.67
CA VAL A 29 10.10 24.42 11.79
C VAL A 29 11.25 23.72 12.51
N TYR A 30 12.13 24.48 13.20
CA TYR A 30 13.24 23.89 13.94
C TYR A 30 12.75 23.00 15.08
N LEU A 31 11.78 23.43 15.86
CA LEU A 31 11.20 22.64 16.95
C LEU A 31 10.57 21.34 16.45
N ALA A 32 9.76 21.41 15.40
CA ALA A 32 9.14 20.23 14.79
C ALA A 32 10.17 19.25 14.24
N ARG A 33 11.18 19.77 13.52
CA ARG A 33 12.32 18.99 13.03
C ARG A 33 13.04 18.26 14.16
N ASP A 34 13.44 18.98 15.21
CA ASP A 34 14.29 18.45 16.28
C ASP A 34 13.55 17.42 17.16
N ARG A 35 12.21 17.49 17.21
CA ARG A 35 11.38 16.48 17.87
C ARG A 35 11.34 15.16 17.11
N VAL A 36 11.32 15.19 15.77
CA VAL A 36 11.03 14.01 14.96
C VAL A 36 12.26 13.38 14.34
N LEU A 37 13.26 14.18 13.93
CA LEU A 37 14.48 13.65 13.32
C LEU A 37 15.21 12.56 14.14
N PRO A 38 15.21 12.58 15.48
CA PRO A 38 15.82 11.49 16.25
C PRO A 38 15.11 10.14 16.07
N ALA A 39 13.80 10.14 15.78
CA ALA A 39 13.00 8.93 15.53
C ALA A 39 13.00 8.49 14.06
N LEU A 40 13.55 9.30 13.14
CA LEU A 40 13.67 8.97 11.73
C LEU A 40 14.79 7.96 11.52
N VAL A 41 14.49 6.84 10.84
CA VAL A 41 15.45 5.81 10.45
C VAL A 41 15.59 5.74 8.94
N HIS A 42 16.81 5.48 8.48
CA HIS A 42 17.10 5.09 7.11
C HIS A 42 16.99 3.58 7.00
N ILE A 43 16.25 3.08 6.01
CA ILE A 43 15.97 1.66 5.81
C ILE A 43 16.65 1.20 4.53
N GLN A 44 17.45 0.13 4.64
CA GLN A 44 18.12 -0.55 3.54
C GLN A 44 17.66 -2.01 3.48
N PRO A 45 16.55 -2.28 2.83
CA PRO A 45 16.09 -3.64 2.62
C PRO A 45 16.78 -4.26 1.40
N VAL A 46 17.03 -5.55 1.46
CA VAL A 46 17.36 -6.39 0.31
C VAL A 46 16.09 -7.11 -0.11
N VAL A 47 15.52 -6.71 -1.22
CA VAL A 47 14.30 -7.30 -1.78
C VAL A 47 14.63 -8.27 -2.90
N GLU A 48 13.76 -9.26 -3.08
CA GLU A 48 13.84 -10.24 -4.16
C GLU A 48 12.93 -9.80 -5.32
N ASP A 49 13.50 -9.73 -6.52
CA ASP A 49 12.78 -9.43 -7.76
C ASP A 49 12.81 -10.66 -8.67
N TYR A 50 11.62 -11.12 -9.05
CA TYR A 50 11.39 -12.31 -9.86
C TYR A 50 10.94 -11.98 -11.31
N ARG A 51 10.83 -10.69 -11.67
CA ARG A 51 10.25 -10.25 -12.96
C ARG A 51 11.11 -10.55 -14.18
N THR A 52 12.37 -10.87 -14.00
CA THR A 52 13.31 -11.13 -15.08
C THR A 52 13.49 -12.62 -15.40
N GLY A 53 12.70 -13.52 -14.78
CA GLY A 53 12.83 -14.97 -14.92
C GLY A 53 13.97 -15.58 -14.13
N GLU A 54 14.63 -14.79 -13.29
CA GLU A 54 15.63 -15.19 -12.31
C GLU A 54 15.48 -14.36 -11.06
N LEU A 55 15.89 -14.93 -9.94
CA LEU A 55 15.91 -14.22 -8.65
C LEU A 55 17.04 -13.19 -8.66
N LYS A 56 16.69 -11.92 -8.65
CA LYS A 56 17.62 -10.81 -8.42
C LYS A 56 17.41 -10.23 -7.05
N LYS A 57 18.51 -9.99 -6.32
CA LYS A 57 18.51 -9.28 -5.06
C LYS A 57 18.85 -7.83 -5.34
N GLN A 58 17.94 -6.92 -4.96
CA GLN A 58 18.12 -5.49 -5.11
C GLN A 58 18.13 -4.82 -3.74
N ALA A 59 19.10 -3.94 -3.54
CA ALA A 59 19.07 -3.02 -2.41
C ALA A 59 18.11 -1.86 -2.77
N VAL A 60 17.10 -1.67 -1.95
CA VAL A 60 16.18 -0.55 -2.03
C VAL A 60 16.54 0.44 -0.92
N VAL A 61 16.13 1.67 -1.05
CA VAL A 61 16.36 2.71 -0.05
C VAL A 61 15.02 3.33 0.32
N GLY A 62 14.80 3.48 1.61
CA GLY A 62 13.62 4.14 2.15
C GLY A 62 13.87 4.72 3.53
N SER A 63 12.82 5.23 4.10
CA SER A 63 12.78 5.80 5.44
C SER A 63 11.76 5.07 6.31
N GLY A 64 11.84 5.29 7.61
CA GLY A 64 10.84 4.84 8.56
C GLY A 64 10.83 5.72 9.79
N VAL A 65 9.83 5.49 10.64
CA VAL A 65 9.65 6.23 11.89
C VAL A 65 9.52 5.27 13.05
N ILE A 66 10.35 5.43 14.08
CA ILE A 66 10.21 4.70 15.33
C ILE A 66 8.98 5.24 16.07
N PHE A 67 7.97 4.40 16.29
CA PHE A 67 6.71 4.78 16.93
C PHE A 67 6.45 4.09 18.28
N HIS A 68 7.37 3.22 18.71
CA HIS A 68 7.26 2.51 20.00
C HIS A 68 8.64 2.38 20.65
N PRO A 69 8.76 2.50 21.99
CA PRO A 69 10.04 2.44 22.70
C PRO A 69 10.77 1.10 22.56
N ASP A 70 10.07 0.02 22.29
CA ASP A 70 10.69 -1.28 22.00
C ASP A 70 11.37 -1.35 20.63
N GLY A 71 11.41 -0.24 19.86
CA GLY A 71 12.06 -0.20 18.55
C GLY A 71 11.19 -0.68 17.39
N TYR A 72 9.86 -0.58 17.49
CA TYR A 72 9.00 -0.77 16.32
C TYR A 72 9.07 0.44 15.39
N VAL A 73 9.22 0.15 14.11
CA VAL A 73 9.35 1.14 13.02
C VAL A 73 8.21 0.95 12.05
N VAL A 74 7.53 2.03 11.69
CA VAL A 74 6.60 2.05 10.57
C VAL A 74 7.29 2.56 9.31
N THR A 75 6.98 1.93 8.17
CA THR A 75 7.45 2.31 6.83
C THR A 75 6.40 1.93 5.79
N ASN A 76 6.71 2.13 4.50
CA ASN A 76 5.84 1.65 3.43
C ASN A 76 6.03 0.15 3.15
N TYR A 77 4.96 -0.49 2.69
CA TYR A 77 5.01 -1.88 2.23
C TYR A 77 5.93 -2.02 1.01
N HIS A 78 5.87 -1.10 0.06
CA HIS A 78 6.74 -1.13 -1.13
C HIS A 78 8.24 -0.96 -0.81
N VAL A 79 8.57 -0.42 0.37
CA VAL A 79 9.97 -0.34 0.87
C VAL A 79 10.42 -1.67 1.45
N ALA A 80 9.62 -2.29 2.33
CA ALA A 80 10.08 -3.41 3.16
C ALA A 80 9.27 -4.70 3.04
N GLY A 81 8.10 -4.69 2.36
CA GLY A 81 7.13 -5.81 2.38
C GLY A 81 7.63 -7.15 1.85
N LYS A 82 8.64 -7.15 0.98
CA LYS A 82 9.26 -8.38 0.43
C LYS A 82 10.74 -8.51 0.79
N ALA A 83 11.19 -7.80 1.81
CA ALA A 83 12.58 -7.79 2.21
C ALA A 83 12.98 -9.10 2.90
N LYS A 84 14.13 -9.65 2.52
CA LYS A 84 14.75 -10.81 3.17
C LYS A 84 15.77 -10.41 4.24
N ARG A 85 16.35 -9.25 4.11
CA ARG A 85 17.24 -8.63 5.11
C ARG A 85 16.93 -7.16 5.17
N ILE A 86 16.93 -6.62 6.36
CA ILE A 86 16.66 -5.20 6.58
C ILE A 86 17.69 -4.67 7.56
N TYR A 87 18.31 -3.57 7.18
CA TYR A 87 19.16 -2.78 8.08
C TYR A 87 18.55 -1.39 8.22
N CYS A 88 18.54 -0.90 9.45
CA CYS A 88 18.07 0.43 9.81
C CYS A 88 19.21 1.24 10.39
N THR A 89 19.51 2.40 9.79
CA THR A 89 20.50 3.35 10.35
C THR A 89 19.76 4.40 11.17
N LEU A 90 20.11 4.49 12.45
CA LEU A 90 19.50 5.37 13.44
C LEU A 90 20.05 6.81 13.37
N SER A 91 19.55 7.66 14.27
CA SER A 91 19.97 9.07 14.33
C SER A 91 21.42 9.29 14.77
N ASP A 92 21.94 8.41 15.57
CA ASP A 92 23.34 8.38 16.01
C ASP A 92 24.29 7.72 15.00
N ARG A 93 23.78 7.30 13.82
CA ARG A 93 24.46 6.59 12.73
C ARG A 93 24.74 5.11 12.99
N GLU A 94 24.29 4.58 14.13
CA GLU A 94 24.37 3.14 14.37
C GLU A 94 23.44 2.41 13.40
N GLN A 95 23.94 1.30 12.86
CA GLN A 95 23.19 0.43 11.94
C GLN A 95 22.77 -0.83 12.66
N LEU A 96 21.47 -1.02 12.78
CA LEU A 96 20.87 -2.18 13.44
C LEU A 96 20.15 -3.07 12.41
N PRO A 97 20.23 -4.40 12.54
CA PRO A 97 19.35 -5.29 11.80
C PRO A 97 17.92 -5.13 12.30
N ALA A 98 16.96 -5.38 11.40
CA ALA A 98 15.55 -5.33 11.74
C ALA A 98 14.81 -6.53 11.18
N ASP A 99 13.78 -6.99 11.89
CA ASP A 99 12.87 -8.03 11.47
C ASP A 99 11.62 -7.43 10.83
N TYR A 100 11.14 -8.04 9.76
CA TYR A 100 9.85 -7.71 9.17
C TYR A 100 8.76 -8.38 10.03
N ILE A 101 7.89 -7.58 10.63
CA ILE A 101 6.79 -8.07 11.48
C ILE A 101 5.56 -8.38 10.65
N GLY A 102 5.27 -7.53 9.66
CA GLY A 102 4.14 -7.71 8.78
C GLY A 102 3.85 -6.44 7.99
N GLY A 103 2.85 -6.53 7.11
CA GLY A 103 2.47 -5.39 6.29
C GLY A 103 1.13 -5.56 5.60
N ASP A 104 0.69 -4.46 5.04
CA ASP A 104 -0.56 -4.33 4.31
C ASP A 104 -0.32 -3.65 2.97
N PRO A 105 -0.24 -4.42 1.87
CA PRO A 105 -0.07 -3.85 0.54
C PRO A 105 -1.24 -2.96 0.12
N SER A 106 -2.45 -3.18 0.66
CA SER A 106 -3.64 -2.40 0.29
C SER A 106 -3.56 -0.94 0.75
N THR A 107 -2.90 -0.68 1.87
CA THR A 107 -2.68 0.67 2.42
C THR A 107 -1.23 1.14 2.28
N ASP A 108 -0.33 0.28 1.76
CA ASP A 108 1.10 0.53 1.63
C ASP A 108 1.81 0.77 2.97
N VAL A 109 1.42 0.04 4.03
CA VAL A 109 2.00 0.13 5.38
C VAL A 109 2.75 -1.14 5.71
N ALA A 110 3.93 -1.02 6.31
CA ALA A 110 4.70 -2.14 6.88
C ALA A 110 5.26 -1.78 8.26
N VAL A 111 5.45 -2.81 9.10
CA VAL A 111 6.02 -2.69 10.44
C VAL A 111 7.28 -3.54 10.52
N LEU A 112 8.33 -2.93 11.05
CA LEU A 112 9.60 -3.56 11.36
C LEU A 112 9.87 -3.52 12.86
N LYS A 113 10.73 -4.41 13.32
CA LYS A 113 11.25 -4.45 14.69
C LYS A 113 12.76 -4.39 14.67
N LEU A 114 13.35 -3.34 15.23
CA LEU A 114 14.79 -3.24 15.43
C LEU A 114 15.27 -4.33 16.39
N ARG A 115 16.38 -4.98 16.07
CA ARG A 115 17.09 -5.85 17.01
C ARG A 115 17.99 -4.98 17.86
N LEU A 116 17.59 -4.83 19.13
CA LEU A 116 18.24 -3.92 20.07
C LEU A 116 19.34 -4.60 20.91
N GLU A 117 19.59 -5.89 20.70
CA GLU A 117 20.64 -6.62 21.42
C GLU A 117 22.01 -5.98 21.14
N GLY A 118 22.67 -5.55 22.21
CA GLY A 118 23.98 -4.88 22.13
C GLY A 118 23.93 -3.40 21.74
N TYR A 119 22.77 -2.83 21.52
CA TYR A 119 22.61 -1.38 21.33
C TYR A 119 22.49 -0.68 22.68
N HIS A 120 23.32 0.32 22.90
CA HIS A 120 23.38 1.09 24.15
C HIS A 120 22.94 2.56 24.00
N GLY A 121 22.52 2.96 22.79
CA GLY A 121 22.03 4.31 22.53
C GLY A 121 20.57 4.50 22.99
N THR A 122 20.02 5.66 22.71
CA THR A 122 18.64 6.02 23.07
C THR A 122 17.69 5.77 21.91
N ILE A 123 16.62 5.06 22.15
CA ILE A 123 15.51 4.92 21.20
C ILE A 123 14.58 6.13 21.34
N HIS A 124 14.59 6.98 20.33
CA HIS A 124 13.68 8.12 20.23
C HIS A 124 12.40 7.70 19.53
N VAL A 125 11.26 8.11 20.07
CA VAL A 125 9.92 7.74 19.58
C VAL A 125 9.22 9.00 19.06
N ALA A 126 8.67 8.95 17.85
CA ALA A 126 7.86 10.03 17.32
C ALA A 126 6.43 9.97 17.87
N GLU A 127 5.88 11.14 18.16
CA GLU A 127 4.46 11.28 18.53
C GLU A 127 3.60 11.16 17.26
N LEU A 128 2.62 10.24 17.27
CA LEU A 128 1.65 10.07 16.20
C LEU A 128 0.45 11.00 16.45
N GLY A 129 0.26 11.96 15.55
CA GLY A 129 -0.84 12.94 15.58
C GLY A 129 -2.20 12.36 15.18
N ASP A 130 -3.07 13.22 14.66
CA ASP A 130 -4.42 12.87 14.19
C ASP A 130 -4.65 13.45 12.79
N SER A 131 -4.79 12.58 11.79
CA SER A 131 -5.02 12.98 10.40
C SER A 131 -6.44 13.45 10.11
N ASP A 132 -7.41 13.22 10.99
CA ASP A 132 -8.78 13.70 10.80
C ASP A 132 -8.90 15.20 11.17
N SER A 133 -7.99 15.68 12.03
CA SER A 133 -7.95 17.08 12.48
C SER A 133 -7.19 18.04 11.55
N ILE A 134 -6.51 17.54 10.53
CA ILE A 134 -5.70 18.36 9.60
C ILE A 134 -6.58 19.24 8.70
N GLN A 135 -6.00 20.36 8.25
CA GLN A 135 -6.70 21.32 7.40
C GLN A 135 -5.90 21.61 6.12
N VAL A 136 -6.60 21.87 5.01
CA VAL A 136 -6.00 22.36 3.77
C VAL A 136 -5.35 23.72 4.03
N GLY A 137 -4.12 23.91 3.53
CA GLY A 137 -3.29 25.09 3.81
C GLY A 137 -2.47 24.98 5.10
N GLN A 138 -2.67 23.95 5.92
CA GLN A 138 -1.82 23.69 7.11
C GLN A 138 -0.39 23.41 6.69
N GLN A 139 0.56 24.09 7.34
CA GLN A 139 1.99 23.91 7.10
C GLN A 139 2.48 22.56 7.63
N VAL A 140 3.33 21.91 6.86
CA VAL A 140 3.87 20.57 7.13
C VAL A 140 5.32 20.44 6.71
N LEU A 141 6.01 19.46 7.31
CA LEU A 141 7.36 19.06 6.96
C LEU A 141 7.33 17.61 6.48
N ALA A 142 7.78 17.36 5.25
CA ALA A 142 8.08 16.00 4.80
C ALA A 142 9.55 15.68 5.14
N MET A 143 9.77 14.59 5.85
CA MET A 143 11.10 14.19 6.28
C MET A 143 11.47 12.82 5.72
N GLY A 144 12.76 12.61 5.48
CA GLY A 144 13.27 11.34 4.99
C GLY A 144 14.79 11.27 5.07
N SER A 145 15.32 10.11 4.73
CA SER A 145 16.76 9.86 4.71
C SER A 145 17.21 9.30 3.36
N PRO A 146 17.15 10.10 2.28
CA PRO A 146 17.58 9.66 0.97
C PRO A 146 19.09 9.34 0.99
N LEU A 147 19.49 8.27 0.30
CA LEU A 147 20.89 7.87 0.07
C LEU A 147 21.75 7.66 1.34
N ALA A 148 21.15 7.43 2.51
CA ALA A 148 21.85 7.27 3.80
C ALA A 148 22.75 8.46 4.23
N LEU A 149 22.79 9.54 3.46
CA LEU A 149 23.82 10.59 3.63
C LEU A 149 23.33 11.84 4.35
N ALA A 150 22.04 12.18 4.23
CA ALA A 150 21.51 13.37 4.89
C ALA A 150 20.01 13.17 5.17
N ARG A 151 19.63 13.36 6.41
CA ARG A 151 18.23 13.54 6.76
C ARG A 151 17.75 14.82 6.10
N SER A 152 16.87 14.70 5.13
CA SER A 152 16.28 15.84 4.42
C SER A 152 14.95 16.21 5.04
N VAL A 153 14.69 17.50 5.07
CA VAL A 153 13.45 18.11 5.51
C VAL A 153 13.00 19.06 4.41
N SER A 154 11.81 18.87 3.90
CA SER A 154 11.18 19.80 2.97
C SER A 154 9.91 20.35 3.59
N ALA A 155 9.70 21.67 3.48
CA ALA A 155 8.51 22.35 3.99
C ALA A 155 7.50 22.55 2.86
N GLY A 156 6.22 22.51 3.20
CA GLY A 156 5.11 22.76 2.31
C GLY A 156 3.80 22.89 3.09
N VAL A 157 2.69 22.72 2.39
CA VAL A 157 1.35 22.76 2.96
C VAL A 157 0.54 21.52 2.56
N ILE A 158 -0.52 21.23 3.30
CA ILE A 158 -1.53 20.27 2.88
C ILE A 158 -2.34 20.88 1.74
N SER A 159 -2.24 20.30 0.56
CA SER A 159 -2.98 20.76 -0.63
C SER A 159 -4.40 20.21 -0.66
N THR A 160 -4.59 18.94 -0.27
CA THR A 160 -5.89 18.32 0.03
C THR A 160 -5.68 17.10 0.94
N LYS A 161 -6.70 16.73 1.70
CA LYS A 161 -6.68 15.56 2.60
C LYS A 161 -7.45 14.35 2.06
N ASP A 162 -8.20 14.55 0.97
CA ASP A 162 -9.16 13.58 0.48
C ASP A 162 -8.84 13.18 -0.99
N ARG A 163 -7.54 13.06 -1.33
CA ARG A 163 -7.16 12.63 -2.68
C ARG A 163 -7.40 11.14 -2.85
N TYR A 164 -8.25 10.77 -3.80
CA TYR A 164 -8.46 9.40 -4.24
C TYR A 164 -7.91 9.20 -5.66
N PHE A 165 -7.37 8.01 -5.91
CA PHE A 165 -6.96 7.60 -7.25
C PHE A 165 -7.84 6.43 -7.68
N SER A 166 -8.72 6.68 -8.65
CA SER A 166 -9.60 5.66 -9.23
C SER A 166 -8.80 4.57 -9.95
N ASP A 167 -7.69 4.96 -10.57
CA ASP A 167 -6.75 4.02 -11.15
C ASP A 167 -5.91 3.42 -10.04
N GLU A 168 -6.21 2.18 -9.68
CA GLU A 168 -5.48 1.44 -8.66
C GLU A 168 -3.97 1.51 -8.95
N TYR A 169 -3.25 2.19 -8.05
CA TYR A 169 -1.79 2.28 -8.17
C TYR A 169 -1.15 0.92 -7.91
N ARG A 170 -0.24 0.52 -8.81
CA ARG A 170 0.57 -0.68 -8.60
C ARG A 170 1.86 -0.30 -7.88
N LEU A 171 2.10 -0.93 -6.74
CA LEU A 171 3.38 -0.87 -6.07
C LEU A 171 4.49 -1.44 -6.98
N PRO A 172 5.76 -1.07 -6.80
CA PRO A 172 6.87 -1.67 -7.54
C PRO A 172 6.92 -3.20 -7.44
N SER A 173 6.43 -3.76 -6.34
CA SER A 173 6.28 -5.19 -6.11
C SER A 173 5.10 -5.84 -6.86
N GLY A 174 4.27 -5.03 -7.53
CA GLY A 174 3.17 -5.45 -8.40
C GLY A 174 1.79 -5.49 -7.74
N GLU A 175 1.70 -5.35 -6.41
CA GLU A 175 0.43 -5.27 -5.70
C GLU A 175 -0.29 -3.96 -6.02
N LYS A 176 -1.62 -4.01 -5.98
CA LYS A 176 -2.46 -2.82 -6.08
C LYS A 176 -2.69 -2.22 -4.69
N THR A 177 -2.62 -0.90 -4.61
CA THR A 177 -2.87 -0.15 -3.37
C THR A 177 -3.82 1.02 -3.62
N GLY A 178 -4.37 1.56 -2.55
CA GLY A 178 -5.11 2.82 -2.58
C GLY A 178 -6.63 2.71 -2.55
N ARG A 179 -7.22 1.51 -2.73
CA ARG A 179 -8.69 1.33 -2.69
C ARG A 179 -9.32 1.77 -1.36
N PHE A 180 -8.59 1.65 -0.27
CA PHE A 180 -9.05 1.92 1.09
C PHE A 180 -8.56 3.26 1.64
N ASN A 181 -7.71 3.99 0.91
CA ASN A 181 -7.07 5.21 1.38
C ASN A 181 -7.60 6.45 0.68
N LEU A 182 -7.87 7.48 1.47
CA LEU A 182 -7.77 8.85 1.00
C LEU A 182 -6.37 9.35 1.33
N TRP A 183 -5.68 9.96 0.35
CA TRP A 183 -4.31 10.38 0.50
C TRP A 183 -4.23 11.85 0.91
N ILE A 184 -3.32 12.16 1.81
CA ILE A 184 -2.91 13.54 2.06
C ILE A 184 -2.03 13.97 0.90
N GLN A 185 -2.43 15.00 0.16
CA GLN A 185 -1.60 15.63 -0.86
C GLN A 185 -0.86 16.83 -0.25
N THR A 186 0.42 16.99 -0.57
CA THR A 186 1.27 18.11 -0.15
C THR A 186 2.17 18.58 -1.29
N ASP A 187 2.53 19.85 -1.28
CA ASP A 187 3.57 20.42 -2.13
C ASP A 187 4.97 20.35 -1.52
N ALA A 188 5.09 19.89 -0.26
CA ALA A 188 6.37 19.53 0.31
C ALA A 188 7.06 18.47 -0.57
N ALA A 189 8.32 18.70 -0.93
CA ALA A 189 9.04 17.83 -1.86
C ALA A 189 9.20 16.41 -1.30
N ILE A 190 8.55 15.43 -1.95
CA ILE A 190 8.72 14.00 -1.69
C ILE A 190 9.51 13.40 -2.86
N ASN A 191 10.68 12.85 -2.56
CA ASN A 191 11.60 12.27 -3.52
C ASN A 191 11.99 10.85 -3.12
N PHE A 192 12.71 10.13 -3.99
CA PHE A 192 13.28 8.82 -3.67
C PHE A 192 14.06 8.86 -2.35
N GLY A 193 13.74 7.92 -1.46
CA GLY A 193 14.31 7.82 -0.12
C GLY A 193 13.47 8.45 0.97
N ASN A 194 12.52 9.35 0.65
CA ASN A 194 11.56 9.88 1.64
C ASN A 194 10.39 8.91 1.90
N SER A 195 10.16 7.93 1.03
CA SER A 195 9.11 6.90 1.21
C SER A 195 9.27 6.19 2.55
N GLY A 196 8.20 6.09 3.32
CA GLY A 196 8.18 5.54 4.67
C GLY A 196 8.56 6.54 5.77
N GLY A 197 9.12 7.71 5.41
CA GLY A 197 9.38 8.79 6.35
C GLY A 197 8.11 9.56 6.73
N PRO A 198 8.17 10.40 7.80
CA PRO A 198 7.00 11.09 8.31
C PRO A 198 6.65 12.34 7.51
N LEU A 199 5.36 12.62 7.38
CA LEU A 199 4.79 13.95 7.17
C LEU A 199 4.39 14.50 8.54
N VAL A 200 4.88 15.68 8.92
CA VAL A 200 4.86 16.20 10.29
C VAL A 200 4.20 17.57 10.34
N ASP A 201 3.38 17.83 11.36
CA ASP A 201 2.86 19.17 11.64
C ASP A 201 3.94 20.04 12.36
N LEU A 202 3.70 21.35 12.47
CA LEU A 202 4.65 22.24 13.15
C LEU A 202 4.73 22.04 14.67
N ASN A 203 3.87 21.19 15.25
CA ASN A 203 3.98 20.75 16.65
C ASN A 203 4.91 19.54 16.81
N GLY A 204 5.46 19.00 15.71
CA GLY A 204 6.31 17.81 15.73
C GLY A 204 5.52 16.50 15.86
N ARG A 205 4.25 16.46 15.45
CA ARG A 205 3.44 15.25 15.43
C ARG A 205 3.37 14.69 14.01
N VAL A 206 3.54 13.39 13.88
CA VAL A 206 3.41 12.69 12.60
C VAL A 206 1.95 12.60 12.20
N ILE A 207 1.56 13.24 11.11
CA ILE A 207 0.18 13.27 10.58
C ILE A 207 -0.01 12.37 9.35
N GLY A 208 1.09 11.85 8.79
CA GLY A 208 1.07 10.91 7.69
C GLY A 208 2.42 10.26 7.48
N ILE A 209 2.44 9.22 6.62
CA ILE A 209 3.66 8.55 6.16
C ILE A 209 3.82 8.82 4.66
N ASN A 210 4.93 9.45 4.27
CA ASN A 210 5.24 9.76 2.87
C ASN A 210 5.29 8.46 2.06
N SER A 211 4.61 8.40 0.93
CA SER A 211 4.57 7.19 0.12
C SER A 211 5.04 7.43 -1.30
N ARG A 212 4.48 8.39 -2.00
CA ARG A 212 4.77 8.58 -3.43
C ARG A 212 4.77 10.04 -3.86
N ALA A 213 5.43 10.30 -5.00
CA ALA A 213 5.30 11.53 -5.76
C ALA A 213 4.92 11.18 -7.21
N THR A 214 4.31 12.12 -7.91
CA THR A 214 4.02 11.98 -9.34
C THR A 214 5.19 12.53 -10.15
N PHE A 215 5.81 11.70 -11.01
CA PHE A 215 6.90 12.13 -11.88
C PHE A 215 6.47 13.05 -13.03
N MET A 216 5.17 13.07 -13.33
CA MET A 216 4.61 13.87 -14.44
C MET A 216 4.27 15.31 -14.04
N ALA A 217 4.36 15.65 -12.75
CA ALA A 217 4.10 17.00 -12.25
C ALA A 217 4.99 17.30 -11.05
N ASN A 218 5.49 18.53 -10.99
CA ASN A 218 6.26 19.01 -9.85
C ASN A 218 5.36 19.31 -8.65
N ASN A 219 5.86 19.10 -7.43
CA ASN A 219 5.20 19.47 -6.18
C ASN A 219 3.88 18.72 -5.93
N LEU A 220 3.79 17.45 -6.35
CA LEU A 220 2.68 16.55 -6.01
C LEU A 220 3.21 15.37 -5.20
N GLY A 221 3.27 15.56 -3.90
CA GLY A 221 3.60 14.53 -2.91
C GLY A 221 2.33 13.97 -2.27
N PHE A 222 2.36 12.67 -1.89
CA PHE A 222 1.24 11.99 -1.25
C PHE A 222 1.72 11.21 -0.04
N ALA A 223 0.96 11.33 1.05
CA ALA A 223 1.21 10.61 2.28
C ALA A 223 -0.02 9.80 2.71
N ILE A 224 0.21 8.67 3.34
CA ILE A 224 -0.83 7.84 3.96
C ILE A 224 -1.26 8.52 5.26
N PRO A 225 -2.55 8.81 5.49
CA PRO A 225 -3.02 9.43 6.73
C PRO A 225 -2.62 8.62 7.95
N ILE A 226 -2.18 9.30 9.02
CA ILE A 226 -1.66 8.61 10.22
C ILE A 226 -2.71 7.74 10.92
N ASN A 227 -4.00 8.07 10.85
CA ASN A 227 -5.05 7.25 11.43
C ASN A 227 -5.21 5.91 10.70
N VAL A 228 -5.02 5.87 9.37
CA VAL A 228 -4.94 4.62 8.59
C VAL A 228 -3.73 3.81 9.02
N VAL A 229 -2.58 4.48 9.18
CA VAL A 229 -1.34 3.84 9.65
C VAL A 229 -1.51 3.23 11.04
N LYS A 230 -2.12 3.95 11.99
CA LYS A 230 -2.40 3.43 13.35
C LYS A 230 -3.26 2.17 13.32
N GLN A 231 -4.32 2.16 12.51
CA GLN A 231 -5.19 0.99 12.37
C GLN A 231 -4.43 -0.21 11.78
N ALA A 232 -3.66 0.03 10.71
CA ALA A 232 -2.88 -1.02 10.07
C ALA A 232 -1.80 -1.56 11.01
N THR A 233 -1.04 -0.70 11.68
CA THR A 233 0.02 -1.12 12.62
C THR A 233 -0.53 -1.90 13.81
N GLN A 234 -1.69 -1.52 14.35
CA GLN A 234 -2.34 -2.27 15.42
C GLN A 234 -2.71 -3.70 14.99
N ALA A 235 -3.28 -3.86 13.80
CA ALA A 235 -3.61 -5.18 13.25
C ALA A 235 -2.34 -6.01 12.98
N ILE A 236 -1.31 -5.39 12.38
CA ILE A 236 -0.04 -6.05 12.08
C ILE A 236 0.68 -6.52 13.36
N LEU A 237 0.71 -5.70 14.40
CA LEU A 237 1.33 -6.08 15.68
C LEU A 237 0.60 -7.24 16.35
N LYS A 238 -0.71 -7.34 16.17
CA LYS A 238 -1.52 -8.41 16.75
C LYS A 238 -1.45 -9.71 15.96
N ASP A 239 -1.63 -9.63 14.63
CA ASP A 239 -1.92 -10.79 13.76
C ASP A 239 -0.87 -10.99 12.65
N GLY A 240 0.16 -10.13 12.56
CA GLY A 240 1.17 -10.15 11.49
C GLY A 240 0.68 -9.56 10.16
N HIS A 241 -0.61 -9.33 10.00
CA HIS A 241 -1.22 -8.83 8.77
C HIS A 241 -2.54 -8.11 9.04
N VAL A 242 -3.04 -7.40 8.03
CA VAL A 242 -4.39 -6.79 8.09
C VAL A 242 -5.38 -7.69 7.38
N THR A 243 -6.35 -8.21 8.13
CA THR A 243 -7.47 -8.98 7.57
C THR A 243 -8.59 -8.04 7.16
N ARG A 244 -9.08 -8.20 5.93
CA ARG A 244 -10.21 -7.43 5.40
C ARG A 244 -11.32 -8.34 4.93
N SER A 245 -12.55 -7.90 5.16
CA SER A 245 -13.74 -8.52 4.57
C SER A 245 -13.99 -8.02 3.16
N TRP A 246 -14.59 -8.87 2.36
CA TRP A 246 -14.86 -8.66 0.96
C TRP A 246 -16.22 -9.27 0.58
N ILE A 247 -16.95 -8.63 -0.35
CA ILE A 247 -18.21 -9.12 -0.89
C ILE A 247 -18.19 -9.25 -2.42
N GLY A 248 -17.15 -8.79 -3.09
CA GLY A 248 -16.97 -8.91 -4.54
C GLY A 248 -17.68 -7.87 -5.36
N VAL A 249 -17.87 -6.69 -4.83
CA VAL A 249 -18.42 -5.53 -5.55
C VAL A 249 -17.30 -4.61 -6.00
N THR A 250 -17.31 -4.25 -7.29
CA THR A 250 -16.60 -3.07 -7.78
C THR A 250 -17.60 -1.94 -7.88
N ALA A 251 -17.40 -0.90 -7.08
CA ALA A 251 -18.27 0.27 -7.01
C ALA A 251 -17.78 1.36 -7.97
N GLN A 252 -18.72 2.19 -8.44
CA GLN A 252 -18.49 3.37 -9.27
C GLN A 252 -19.22 4.56 -8.66
N ALA A 253 -18.64 5.75 -8.82
CA ALA A 253 -19.25 7.00 -8.37
C ALA A 253 -20.50 7.33 -9.23
N LEU A 254 -21.55 7.82 -8.58
CA LEU A 254 -22.82 8.13 -9.27
C LEU A 254 -22.70 9.38 -10.17
N GLN A 255 -21.81 10.33 -9.87
CA GLN A 255 -21.64 11.57 -10.64
C GLN A 255 -21.43 11.29 -12.14
N GLU A 256 -20.67 10.27 -12.48
CA GLU A 256 -20.41 9.89 -13.87
C GLU A 256 -21.68 9.47 -14.64
N MET A 257 -22.71 9.06 -13.89
CA MET A 257 -23.95 8.53 -14.44
C MET A 257 -25.14 9.47 -14.23
N GLU A 258 -24.97 10.64 -13.60
CA GLU A 258 -26.04 11.59 -13.28
C GLU A 258 -26.86 12.01 -14.53
N ASN A 259 -26.18 12.21 -15.64
CA ASN A 259 -26.83 12.58 -16.91
C ASN A 259 -27.69 11.47 -17.49
N TYR A 260 -27.44 10.21 -17.12
CA TYR A 260 -28.16 9.04 -17.59
C TYR A 260 -29.34 8.67 -16.67
N PHE A 261 -29.12 8.68 -15.34
CA PHE A 261 -30.13 8.29 -14.36
C PHE A 261 -30.95 9.49 -13.83
N GLY A 262 -30.56 10.75 -14.12
CA GLY A 262 -31.15 11.97 -13.56
C GLY A 262 -30.61 12.32 -12.18
N THR A 263 -30.69 13.61 -11.84
CA THR A 263 -30.12 14.16 -10.60
C THR A 263 -30.84 13.75 -9.33
N ASP A 264 -32.06 13.26 -9.42
CA ASP A 264 -32.86 12.85 -8.25
C ASP A 264 -32.42 11.52 -7.63
N ARG A 265 -31.50 10.79 -8.29
CA ARG A 265 -30.99 9.47 -7.86
C ARG A 265 -29.55 9.53 -7.33
N ASN A 266 -29.10 10.66 -6.81
CA ASN A 266 -27.73 10.87 -6.33
C ASN A 266 -27.44 10.26 -4.94
N ARG A 267 -28.13 9.17 -4.59
CA ARG A 267 -27.96 8.48 -3.30
C ARG A 267 -27.56 7.05 -3.54
N GLY A 268 -26.64 6.58 -2.72
CA GLY A 268 -26.18 5.20 -2.74
C GLY A 268 -24.84 5.02 -3.45
N VAL A 269 -24.49 3.78 -3.70
CA VAL A 269 -23.25 3.34 -4.34
C VAL A 269 -23.59 2.43 -5.51
N LEU A 270 -23.19 2.83 -6.72
CA LEU A 270 -23.44 2.04 -7.94
C LEU A 270 -22.52 0.82 -8.00
N ILE A 271 -23.10 -0.34 -8.26
CA ILE A 271 -22.35 -1.55 -8.59
C ILE A 271 -21.98 -1.51 -10.07
N ALA A 272 -20.70 -1.31 -10.38
CA ALA A 272 -20.21 -1.36 -11.75
C ALA A 272 -20.01 -2.79 -12.23
N SER A 273 -19.48 -3.66 -11.36
CA SER A 273 -19.28 -5.09 -11.66
C SER A 273 -19.25 -5.93 -10.40
N LEU A 274 -19.38 -7.24 -10.58
CA LEU A 274 -19.28 -8.25 -9.53
C LEU A 274 -18.21 -9.27 -9.88
N ASP A 275 -17.43 -9.65 -8.87
CA ASP A 275 -16.47 -10.75 -9.02
C ASP A 275 -17.23 -12.09 -9.11
N PRO A 276 -16.93 -12.97 -10.08
CA PRO A 276 -17.57 -14.27 -10.21
C PRO A 276 -17.46 -15.12 -8.93
N GLY A 277 -18.58 -15.74 -8.50
CA GLY A 277 -18.65 -16.56 -7.28
C GLY A 277 -18.34 -15.78 -6.00
N SER A 278 -18.54 -14.47 -6.00
CA SER A 278 -18.46 -13.62 -4.81
C SER A 278 -19.75 -13.69 -3.98
N PRO A 279 -19.71 -13.34 -2.69
CA PRO A 279 -20.90 -13.25 -1.86
C PRO A 279 -22.02 -12.41 -2.50
N ALA A 280 -21.67 -11.28 -3.11
CA ALA A 280 -22.62 -10.39 -3.77
C ALA A 280 -23.25 -11.04 -5.02
N ALA A 281 -22.46 -11.74 -5.84
CA ALA A 281 -22.96 -12.44 -7.01
C ALA A 281 -23.88 -13.63 -6.62
N GLU A 282 -23.48 -14.42 -5.61
CA GLU A 282 -24.27 -15.54 -5.08
C GLU A 282 -25.60 -15.07 -4.46
N ALA A 283 -25.60 -13.88 -3.84
CA ALA A 283 -26.80 -13.26 -3.30
C ALA A 283 -27.71 -12.60 -4.37
N GLY A 284 -27.34 -12.70 -5.66
CA GLY A 284 -28.14 -12.22 -6.79
C GLY A 284 -28.07 -10.70 -7.02
N LEU A 285 -27.03 -10.03 -6.54
CA LEU A 285 -26.72 -8.66 -6.96
C LEU A 285 -26.29 -8.66 -8.43
N ALA A 286 -26.41 -7.53 -9.09
CA ALA A 286 -26.05 -7.34 -10.49
C ALA A 286 -25.40 -5.97 -10.73
N ALA A 287 -24.65 -5.84 -11.83
CA ALA A 287 -24.23 -4.55 -12.31
C ALA A 287 -25.44 -3.65 -12.60
N GLY A 288 -25.34 -2.37 -12.23
CA GLY A 288 -26.45 -1.42 -12.30
C GLY A 288 -27.30 -1.35 -11.03
N ASP A 289 -27.14 -2.25 -10.06
CA ASP A 289 -27.77 -2.10 -8.74
C ASP A 289 -27.11 -0.94 -7.99
N VAL A 290 -27.91 -0.23 -7.18
CA VAL A 290 -27.42 0.85 -6.31
C VAL A 290 -27.61 0.45 -4.85
N ILE A 291 -26.52 0.31 -4.09
CA ILE A 291 -26.56 0.03 -2.65
C ILE A 291 -26.89 1.32 -1.91
N LEU A 292 -28.04 1.34 -1.22
CA LEU A 292 -28.53 2.51 -0.47
C LEU A 292 -28.11 2.48 1.00
N GLU A 293 -28.10 1.28 1.61
CA GLU A 293 -27.79 1.10 3.03
C GLU A 293 -26.98 -0.18 3.26
N ILE A 294 -26.14 -0.16 4.29
CA ILE A 294 -25.49 -1.33 4.88
C ILE A 294 -25.93 -1.41 6.34
N ASP A 295 -26.65 -2.48 6.74
CA ASP A 295 -27.22 -2.69 8.08
C ASP A 295 -28.03 -1.49 8.59
N GLY A 296 -28.89 -0.93 7.74
CA GLY A 296 -29.73 0.22 8.04
C GLY A 296 -28.99 1.56 8.10
N ARG A 297 -27.69 1.60 7.83
CA ARG A 297 -26.92 2.86 7.75
C ARG A 297 -26.81 3.29 6.29
N PRO A 298 -27.25 4.50 5.95
CA PRO A 298 -27.14 5.02 4.60
C PRO A 298 -25.67 5.02 4.13
N VAL A 299 -25.45 4.65 2.86
CA VAL A 299 -24.15 4.78 2.19
C VAL A 299 -24.36 5.58 0.91
N SER A 300 -23.37 6.36 0.52
CA SER A 300 -23.36 7.10 -0.72
C SER A 300 -21.94 7.23 -1.25
N ALA A 301 -21.80 7.22 -2.57
CA ALA A 301 -20.59 7.59 -3.27
C ALA A 301 -20.99 8.34 -4.55
N ARG A 302 -21.36 9.63 -4.38
CA ARG A 302 -21.62 10.50 -5.49
C ARG A 302 -20.33 10.83 -6.23
N PHE A 303 -19.26 11.09 -5.46
CA PHE A 303 -17.93 11.39 -5.97
C PHE A 303 -16.98 10.22 -5.74
N VAL A 304 -15.92 10.14 -6.54
CA VAL A 304 -14.93 9.05 -6.46
C VAL A 304 -14.20 9.01 -5.11
N GLU A 305 -14.03 10.17 -4.46
CA GLU A 305 -13.42 10.31 -3.14
C GLU A 305 -14.25 9.70 -2.00
N GLU A 306 -15.52 9.40 -2.24
CA GLU A 306 -16.41 8.78 -1.26
C GLU A 306 -16.36 7.23 -1.32
N LEU A 307 -15.82 6.65 -2.40
CA LEU A 307 -15.71 5.20 -2.58
C LEU A 307 -14.92 4.50 -1.47
N PRO A 308 -13.79 5.03 -0.94
CA PRO A 308 -13.08 4.39 0.16
C PRO A 308 -13.92 4.21 1.42
N ALA A 309 -14.84 5.13 1.73
CA ALA A 309 -15.74 5.00 2.87
C ALA A 309 -16.66 3.78 2.73
N PHE A 310 -17.22 3.57 1.52
CA PHE A 310 -18.02 2.39 1.22
C PHE A 310 -17.21 1.09 1.36
N TYR A 311 -16.02 1.02 0.76
CA TYR A 311 -15.17 -0.17 0.85
C TYR A 311 -14.76 -0.46 2.30
N ASN A 312 -14.40 0.57 3.08
CA ASN A 312 -14.04 0.42 4.49
C ASN A 312 -15.21 0.00 5.37
N ALA A 313 -16.44 0.42 5.06
CA ALA A 313 -17.64 -0.02 5.79
C ALA A 313 -17.84 -1.54 5.71
N ILE A 314 -17.33 -2.19 4.68
CA ILE A 314 -17.35 -3.64 4.51
C ILE A 314 -16.05 -4.27 5.03
N ALA A 315 -14.89 -3.72 4.62
CA ALA A 315 -13.58 -4.29 4.86
C ALA A 315 -13.16 -4.33 6.34
N SER A 316 -13.65 -3.41 7.15
CA SER A 316 -13.36 -3.33 8.59
C SER A 316 -14.07 -4.38 9.43
N ARG A 317 -15.01 -5.14 8.86
CA ARG A 317 -15.74 -6.20 9.57
C ARG A 317 -14.92 -7.47 9.62
N PRO A 318 -15.09 -8.33 10.64
CA PRO A 318 -14.53 -9.67 10.61
C PRO A 318 -15.08 -10.48 9.41
N PRO A 319 -14.27 -11.28 8.72
CA PRO A 319 -14.78 -12.24 7.74
C PRO A 319 -15.81 -13.19 8.35
N GLY A 320 -16.82 -13.58 7.57
CA GLY A 320 -17.95 -14.37 8.06
C GLY A 320 -19.06 -13.52 8.70
N THR A 321 -18.94 -12.18 8.67
CA THR A 321 -20.01 -11.32 9.20
C THR A 321 -21.18 -11.29 8.22
N ALA A 322 -22.40 -11.61 8.73
CA ALA A 322 -23.63 -11.38 8.00
C ALA A 322 -23.91 -9.88 7.90
N ILE A 323 -24.22 -9.40 6.69
CA ILE A 323 -24.60 -8.00 6.43
C ILE A 323 -25.90 -7.95 5.64
N SER A 324 -26.66 -6.90 5.89
CA SER A 324 -27.92 -6.60 5.17
C SER A 324 -27.69 -5.38 4.28
N LEU A 325 -27.93 -5.54 2.99
CA LEU A 325 -27.82 -4.47 2.00
C LEU A 325 -29.22 -4.07 1.52
N LYS A 326 -29.57 -2.80 1.65
CA LYS A 326 -30.74 -2.24 0.98
C LYS A 326 -30.30 -1.77 -0.39
N VAL A 327 -30.90 -2.34 -1.43
CA VAL A 327 -30.46 -2.19 -2.82
C VAL A 327 -31.62 -1.73 -3.69
N GLN A 328 -31.36 -0.79 -4.58
CA GLN A 328 -32.28 -0.36 -5.63
C GLN A 328 -31.88 -1.00 -6.96
N ARG A 329 -32.84 -1.64 -7.63
CA ARG A 329 -32.74 -2.14 -9.01
C ARG A 329 -33.87 -1.57 -9.84
N GLY A 330 -33.58 -0.67 -10.76
CA GLY A 330 -34.58 0.16 -11.43
C GLY A 330 -35.40 0.96 -10.42
N ASP A 331 -36.72 0.80 -10.40
CA ASP A 331 -37.61 1.48 -9.44
C ASP A 331 -37.95 0.65 -8.20
N GLN A 332 -37.35 -0.52 -8.04
CA GLN A 332 -37.67 -1.43 -6.95
C GLN A 332 -36.54 -1.43 -5.90
N GLU A 333 -36.92 -1.25 -4.64
CA GLU A 333 -36.02 -1.47 -3.52
C GLU A 333 -36.18 -2.90 -2.98
N ARG A 334 -35.10 -3.52 -2.60
CA ARG A 334 -35.05 -4.84 -1.98
C ARG A 334 -33.95 -4.92 -0.91
N VAL A 335 -34.13 -5.84 0.02
CA VAL A 335 -33.09 -6.17 1.01
C VAL A 335 -32.40 -7.47 0.57
N VAL A 336 -31.08 -7.46 0.55
CA VAL A 336 -30.23 -8.60 0.21
C VAL A 336 -29.34 -8.88 1.41
N ASN A 337 -29.41 -10.09 1.94
CA ASN A 337 -28.55 -10.55 3.02
C ASN A 337 -27.44 -11.42 2.43
N LEU A 338 -26.23 -11.21 2.88
CA LEU A 338 -25.05 -12.00 2.47
C LEU A 338 -24.03 -12.04 3.61
N GLU A 339 -23.11 -12.99 3.52
CA GLU A 339 -22.00 -13.16 4.46
C GLU A 339 -20.70 -12.71 3.82
N THR A 340 -19.93 -11.88 4.52
CA THR A 340 -18.63 -11.42 4.04
C THR A 340 -17.61 -12.58 4.02
N ARG A 341 -16.69 -12.56 3.06
CA ARG A 341 -15.54 -13.48 2.99
C ARG A 341 -14.23 -12.73 3.17
N PRO A 342 -13.12 -13.39 3.59
CA PRO A 342 -11.83 -12.74 3.60
C PRO A 342 -11.42 -12.30 2.20
N LEU A 343 -10.85 -11.11 2.08
CA LEU A 343 -10.32 -10.57 0.81
C LEU A 343 -9.23 -11.48 0.21
N GLY A 344 -8.54 -12.24 1.06
CA GLY A 344 -7.46 -13.13 0.65
C GLY A 344 -6.16 -12.40 0.34
N GLN A 345 -5.15 -13.16 -0.03
CA GLN A 345 -3.85 -12.60 -0.41
C GLN A 345 -3.94 -11.94 -1.79
N LEU A 346 -3.34 -10.76 -1.92
CA LEU A 346 -3.30 -10.02 -3.20
C LEU A 346 -2.39 -10.70 -4.22
N GLN A 347 -1.31 -11.34 -3.75
CA GLN A 347 -0.38 -12.10 -4.59
C GLN A 347 0.01 -13.41 -3.92
N GLY A 348 0.30 -14.42 -4.74
CA GLY A 348 0.84 -15.69 -4.30
C GLY A 348 2.35 -15.65 -4.06
N GLU A 349 2.89 -16.77 -3.59
CA GLU A 349 4.32 -16.98 -3.41
C GLU A 349 5.06 -17.08 -4.76
N ASP A 350 6.21 -16.42 -4.86
CA ASP A 350 7.09 -16.51 -6.02
C ASP A 350 8.05 -17.71 -5.89
N TYR A 351 8.35 -18.35 -7.03
CA TYR A 351 9.31 -19.44 -7.12
C TYR A 351 10.18 -19.32 -8.37
N GLU A 352 11.48 -19.56 -8.23
CA GLU A 352 12.44 -19.53 -9.33
C GLU A 352 12.71 -20.94 -9.88
N CYS A 353 12.60 -21.09 -11.19
CA CYS A 353 13.01 -22.26 -11.95
C CYS A 353 14.27 -21.93 -12.74
N SER A 354 15.41 -21.88 -12.05
CA SER A 354 16.67 -21.34 -12.59
C SER A 354 17.14 -22.10 -13.84
N GLU A 355 16.99 -23.44 -13.90
CA GLU A 355 17.39 -24.24 -15.07
C GLU A 355 16.49 -23.98 -16.29
N TRP A 356 15.21 -23.69 -16.06
CA TRP A 356 14.27 -23.37 -17.14
C TRP A 356 14.35 -21.89 -17.57
N GLY A 357 14.96 -21.04 -16.73
CA GLY A 357 15.06 -19.60 -16.97
C GLY A 357 13.71 -18.92 -16.88
N LEU A 358 12.89 -19.28 -15.90
CA LEU A 358 11.61 -18.63 -15.62
C LEU A 358 11.34 -18.56 -14.12
N THR A 359 10.48 -17.65 -13.76
CA THR A 359 9.91 -17.53 -12.43
C THR A 359 8.40 -17.64 -12.50
N VAL A 360 7.82 -18.28 -11.52
CA VAL A 360 6.38 -18.52 -11.44
C VAL A 360 5.82 -18.08 -10.10
N ARG A 361 4.51 -17.95 -10.02
CA ARG A 361 3.78 -17.55 -8.82
C ARG A 361 2.52 -18.36 -8.67
N ASP A 362 2.13 -18.65 -7.43
CA ASP A 362 0.82 -19.22 -7.12
C ASP A 362 -0.30 -18.24 -7.50
N ILE A 363 -1.41 -18.75 -8.01
CA ILE A 363 -2.53 -17.94 -8.47
C ILE A 363 -3.51 -17.75 -7.32
N THR A 364 -3.48 -16.57 -6.72
CA THR A 364 -4.51 -16.21 -5.75
C THR A 364 -5.82 -15.83 -6.43
N ARG A 365 -6.93 -15.88 -5.67
CA ARG A 365 -8.22 -15.41 -6.16
C ARG A 365 -8.16 -13.95 -6.65
N GLN A 366 -7.44 -13.09 -5.94
CA GLN A 366 -7.28 -11.70 -6.34
C GLN A 366 -6.50 -11.55 -7.66
N MET A 367 -5.49 -12.38 -7.87
CA MET A 367 -4.78 -12.45 -9.16
C MET A 367 -5.68 -12.98 -10.27
N GLN A 368 -6.50 -14.00 -9.99
CA GLN A 368 -7.49 -14.51 -10.94
C GLN A 368 -8.40 -13.39 -11.45
N ILE A 369 -8.98 -12.61 -10.53
CA ILE A 369 -9.87 -11.48 -10.86
C ILE A 369 -9.12 -10.39 -11.62
N ALA A 370 -7.97 -9.94 -11.08
CA ALA A 370 -7.20 -8.83 -11.64
C ALA A 370 -6.63 -9.11 -13.04
N ASN A 371 -6.33 -10.37 -13.34
CA ASN A 371 -5.80 -10.79 -14.65
C ASN A 371 -6.86 -11.48 -15.53
N GLN A 372 -8.14 -11.45 -15.13
CA GLN A 372 -9.26 -12.04 -15.85
C GLN A 372 -9.03 -13.53 -16.19
N LEU A 373 -8.42 -14.28 -15.27
CA LEU A 373 -8.15 -15.69 -15.46
C LEU A 373 -9.45 -16.49 -15.24
N ARG A 374 -9.65 -17.53 -16.04
CA ARG A 374 -10.83 -18.38 -15.97
C ARG A 374 -10.99 -19.06 -14.60
N ASP A 375 -9.89 -19.50 -14.04
CA ASP A 375 -9.79 -20.21 -12.76
C ASP A 375 -8.42 -19.93 -12.11
N SER A 376 -8.19 -20.43 -10.92
CA SER A 376 -6.93 -20.33 -10.18
C SER A 376 -6.01 -21.54 -10.35
N THR A 377 -6.32 -22.47 -11.28
CA THR A 377 -5.50 -23.65 -11.52
C THR A 377 -4.28 -23.31 -12.37
N GLY A 378 -3.15 -23.93 -12.06
CA GLY A 378 -1.87 -23.68 -12.72
C GLY A 378 -0.97 -22.75 -11.89
N VAL A 379 0.12 -22.32 -12.54
CA VAL A 379 1.05 -21.33 -12.00
C VAL A 379 1.23 -20.19 -12.98
N PHE A 380 1.28 -18.97 -12.48
CA PHE A 380 1.41 -17.75 -13.28
C PHE A 380 2.89 -17.45 -13.52
N VAL A 381 3.30 -17.26 -14.77
CA VAL A 381 4.66 -16.89 -15.16
C VAL A 381 4.88 -15.41 -14.84
N THR A 382 5.71 -15.11 -13.84
CA THR A 382 6.03 -13.76 -13.38
C THR A 382 7.19 -13.13 -14.12
N GLY A 383 8.09 -13.96 -14.71
CA GLY A 383 9.21 -13.50 -15.48
C GLY A 383 9.80 -14.62 -16.33
N VAL A 384 10.45 -14.23 -17.43
CA VAL A 384 11.18 -15.13 -18.34
C VAL A 384 12.54 -14.53 -18.61
N LYS A 385 13.58 -15.31 -18.40
CA LYS A 385 14.97 -14.90 -18.64
C LYS A 385 15.23 -14.79 -20.13
N ARG A 386 15.62 -13.61 -20.59
CA ARG A 386 15.93 -13.37 -22.01
C ARG A 386 16.99 -14.33 -22.50
N LEU A 387 16.76 -14.93 -23.67
CA LEU A 387 17.60 -15.97 -24.28
C LEU A 387 17.79 -17.25 -23.42
N GLY A 388 17.00 -17.38 -22.36
CA GLY A 388 16.93 -18.61 -21.56
C GLY A 388 16.06 -19.69 -22.22
N PRO A 389 16.13 -20.95 -21.74
CA PRO A 389 15.37 -22.06 -22.30
C PRO A 389 13.86 -21.82 -22.42
N ALA A 390 13.25 -21.13 -21.43
CA ALA A 390 11.83 -20.79 -21.44
C ALA A 390 11.49 -19.73 -22.50
N ASP A 391 12.35 -18.71 -22.68
CA ASP A 391 12.20 -17.68 -23.71
C ASP A 391 12.31 -18.29 -25.13
N LEU A 392 13.33 -19.10 -25.34
CA LEU A 392 13.53 -19.85 -26.60
C LEU A 392 12.39 -20.83 -26.86
N GLY A 393 11.76 -21.37 -25.80
CA GLY A 393 10.56 -22.20 -25.89
C GLY A 393 9.26 -21.40 -26.12
N GLY A 394 9.34 -20.08 -26.22
CA GLY A 394 8.23 -19.18 -26.53
C GLY A 394 7.31 -18.86 -25.35
N LEU A 395 7.77 -19.04 -24.09
CA LEU A 395 7.04 -18.58 -22.92
C LEU A 395 7.17 -17.06 -22.74
N ASN A 396 6.12 -16.45 -22.18
CA ASN A 396 6.08 -15.03 -21.88
C ASN A 396 5.60 -14.80 -20.44
N GLN A 397 5.98 -13.67 -19.89
CA GLN A 397 5.33 -13.16 -18.69
C GLN A 397 3.82 -13.06 -18.90
N GLY A 398 3.04 -13.51 -17.92
CA GLY A 398 1.57 -13.54 -18.00
C GLY A 398 0.99 -14.87 -18.51
N ASP A 399 1.81 -15.81 -18.96
CA ASP A 399 1.34 -17.17 -19.24
C ASP A 399 0.91 -17.87 -17.94
N VAL A 400 -0.06 -18.78 -18.06
CA VAL A 400 -0.44 -19.70 -16.97
C VAL A 400 -0.05 -21.12 -17.40
N ILE A 401 0.88 -21.74 -16.71
CA ILE A 401 1.29 -23.13 -16.96
C ILE A 401 0.25 -24.03 -16.31
N GLN A 402 -0.46 -24.82 -17.12
CA GLN A 402 -1.51 -25.72 -16.68
C GLN A 402 -1.05 -27.18 -16.61
N LEU A 403 -0.20 -27.62 -17.55
CA LEU A 403 0.33 -28.98 -17.58
C LEU A 403 1.85 -28.95 -17.79
N VAL A 404 2.56 -29.88 -17.13
CA VAL A 404 3.98 -30.18 -17.34
C VAL A 404 4.09 -31.63 -17.75
N ASP A 405 4.53 -31.94 -19.00
CA ASP A 405 4.52 -33.29 -19.59
C ASP A 405 3.19 -34.02 -19.39
N ARG A 406 2.08 -33.34 -19.70
CA ARG A 406 0.69 -33.82 -19.53
C ARG A 406 0.22 -33.99 -18.07
N ALA A 407 1.08 -33.81 -17.07
CA ALA A 407 0.66 -33.82 -15.67
C ALA A 407 0.00 -32.46 -15.30
N PRO A 408 -1.19 -32.44 -14.69
CA PRO A 408 -1.84 -31.20 -14.29
C PRO A 408 -1.10 -30.51 -13.14
N MET A 409 -1.06 -29.17 -13.21
CA MET A 409 -0.50 -28.30 -12.17
C MET A 409 -1.67 -27.56 -11.51
N ASP A 410 -2.12 -28.05 -10.36
CA ASP A 410 -3.25 -27.43 -9.66
C ASP A 410 -2.86 -26.15 -8.93
N ASN A 411 -1.62 -26.11 -8.44
CA ASN A 411 -1.05 -25.01 -7.65
C ASN A 411 0.47 -25.00 -7.72
N LEU A 412 1.09 -24.06 -7.00
CA LEU A 412 2.54 -23.90 -6.96
C LEU A 412 3.26 -25.11 -6.35
N ASP A 413 2.69 -25.79 -5.36
CA ASP A 413 3.35 -26.95 -4.71
C ASP A 413 3.40 -28.16 -5.65
N ALA A 414 2.32 -28.41 -6.39
CA ALA A 414 2.31 -29.44 -7.43
C ALA A 414 3.36 -29.14 -8.50
N PHE A 415 3.48 -27.88 -8.89
CA PHE A 415 4.48 -27.43 -9.86
C PHE A 415 5.92 -27.58 -9.33
N LYS A 416 6.20 -27.14 -8.08
CA LYS A 416 7.51 -27.30 -7.43
C LYS A 416 7.94 -28.76 -7.42
N THR A 417 7.03 -29.64 -6.99
CA THR A 417 7.28 -31.10 -6.93
C THR A 417 7.64 -31.65 -8.31
N ARG A 418 6.89 -31.26 -9.35
CA ARG A 418 7.14 -31.72 -10.72
C ARG A 418 8.45 -31.17 -11.28
N TYR A 419 8.74 -29.88 -11.05
CA TYR A 419 9.99 -29.25 -11.47
C TYR A 419 11.21 -29.95 -10.87
N GLU A 420 11.23 -30.20 -9.57
CA GLU A 420 12.34 -30.86 -8.89
C GLU A 420 12.50 -32.32 -9.33
N ALA A 421 11.41 -33.03 -9.60
CA ALA A 421 11.47 -34.39 -10.15
C ALA A 421 12.12 -34.43 -11.53
N LEU A 422 11.74 -33.53 -12.44
CA LEU A 422 12.32 -33.45 -13.80
C LEU A 422 13.78 -33.02 -13.76
N ARG A 423 14.12 -32.09 -12.88
CA ARG A 423 15.48 -31.64 -12.63
C ARG A 423 16.36 -32.77 -12.14
N SER A 424 15.91 -33.53 -11.14
CA SER A 424 16.64 -34.68 -10.59
C SER A 424 16.82 -35.83 -11.58
N ALA A 425 15.84 -35.98 -12.50
CA ALA A 425 15.92 -36.97 -13.58
C ALA A 425 16.82 -36.53 -14.74
N GLY A 426 17.34 -35.29 -14.74
CA GLY A 426 18.17 -34.76 -15.81
C GLY A 426 17.42 -34.61 -17.15
N THR A 427 16.11 -34.40 -17.11
CA THR A 427 15.24 -34.27 -18.30
C THR A 427 15.67 -33.06 -19.11
N LYS A 428 15.97 -33.27 -20.41
CA LYS A 428 16.49 -32.22 -21.31
C LYS A 428 15.42 -31.44 -22.06
N LYS A 429 14.28 -32.07 -22.32
CA LYS A 429 13.17 -31.46 -23.05
C LYS A 429 11.89 -31.62 -22.27
N ILE A 430 11.20 -30.53 -22.01
CA ILE A 430 9.97 -30.47 -21.19
C ILE A 430 8.87 -29.85 -22.04
N MET A 431 7.73 -30.51 -22.14
CA MET A 431 6.54 -29.98 -22.80
C MET A 431 5.64 -29.29 -21.79
N LEU A 432 5.30 -28.03 -22.03
CA LEU A 432 4.35 -27.26 -21.22
C LEU A 432 3.09 -26.99 -22.01
N THR A 433 1.94 -27.18 -21.37
CA THR A 433 0.68 -26.63 -21.86
C THR A 433 0.39 -25.35 -21.09
N VAL A 434 0.34 -24.24 -21.80
CA VAL A 434 0.16 -22.91 -21.21
C VAL A 434 -1.09 -22.24 -21.75
N ARG A 435 -1.70 -21.38 -20.94
CA ARG A 435 -2.79 -20.49 -21.33
C ARG A 435 -2.25 -19.06 -21.44
N ARG A 436 -2.47 -18.43 -22.58
CA ARG A 436 -2.11 -17.03 -22.87
C ARG A 436 -3.32 -16.31 -23.42
N ALA A 437 -3.77 -15.24 -22.76
CA ALA A 437 -4.93 -14.45 -23.19
C ALA A 437 -6.15 -15.32 -23.57
N GLY A 438 -6.44 -16.35 -22.76
CA GLY A 438 -7.57 -17.28 -22.97
C GLY A 438 -7.30 -18.44 -23.93
N ALA A 439 -6.25 -18.41 -24.76
CA ALA A 439 -5.91 -19.49 -25.70
C ALA A 439 -4.90 -20.47 -25.10
N THR A 440 -5.10 -21.77 -25.36
CA THR A 440 -4.15 -22.82 -24.99
C THR A 440 -3.03 -22.91 -26.03
N ARG A 441 -1.79 -23.05 -25.58
CA ARG A 441 -0.59 -23.21 -26.39
C ARG A 441 0.30 -24.32 -25.82
N ILE A 442 1.11 -24.92 -26.67
CA ILE A 442 2.16 -25.83 -26.26
C ILE A 442 3.50 -25.12 -26.42
N ALA A 443 4.32 -25.17 -25.39
CA ALA A 443 5.69 -24.69 -25.38
C ALA A 443 6.63 -25.85 -25.06
N ILE A 444 7.81 -25.85 -25.65
CA ILE A 444 8.83 -26.88 -25.39
C ILE A 444 10.07 -26.17 -24.88
N ILE A 445 10.41 -26.42 -23.61
CA ILE A 445 11.68 -25.99 -23.04
C ILE A 445 12.75 -27.03 -23.44
N ASN A 446 13.83 -26.59 -24.09
CA ASN A 446 14.99 -27.39 -24.39
C ASN A 446 16.19 -26.87 -23.57
N LEU A 447 16.63 -27.60 -22.57
CA LEU A 447 17.70 -27.19 -21.64
C LEU A 447 19.10 -27.25 -22.28
N GLU A 448 19.24 -27.91 -23.42
CA GLU A 448 20.51 -27.95 -24.18
C GLU A 448 20.67 -26.74 -25.10
N GLN A 449 19.60 -26.00 -25.37
CA GLN A 449 19.59 -24.84 -26.22
C GLN A 449 19.88 -23.57 -25.39
N ARG A 450 20.97 -22.88 -25.74
CA ARG A 450 21.29 -21.56 -25.18
C ARG A 450 21.30 -20.55 -26.30
N GLY A 451 20.67 -19.41 -26.11
CA GLY A 451 20.77 -18.30 -27.04
C GLY A 451 22.14 -17.64 -26.92
N GLU A 452 22.74 -17.30 -28.06
CA GLU A 452 23.96 -16.49 -28.10
C GLU A 452 23.56 -15.02 -27.93
N GLU A 453 24.11 -14.33 -26.91
CA GLU A 453 24.08 -12.87 -26.87
C GLU A 453 24.92 -12.35 -28.04
N GLN A 454 24.28 -11.72 -29.04
CA GLN A 454 25.04 -10.93 -30.02
C GLN A 454 25.66 -9.74 -29.25
N PRO A 455 26.97 -9.54 -29.32
CA PRO A 455 27.61 -8.36 -28.76
C PRO A 455 26.98 -7.12 -29.43
N HIS A 456 26.48 -6.20 -28.60
CA HIS A 456 26.07 -4.88 -29.09
C HIS A 456 27.34 -4.16 -29.61
N GLU A 457 27.41 -3.94 -30.96
CA GLU A 457 28.32 -2.96 -31.54
C GLU A 457 27.97 -1.52 -31.15
#